data_532e419d48a314542a20ac9f2d2f9dc7
#
_entry.id   532e419d48a314542a20ac9f2d2f9dc7
#
_cell.length_a   1.000
_cell.length_b   1.000
_cell.length_c   1.000
_cell.angle_alpha   90.00
_cell.angle_beta   90.00
_cell.angle_gamma   90.00
#
_symmetry.space_group_name_H-M   'P 1'
#
loop_
_entity.id
_entity.type
_entity.pdbx_description
1 polymer ?
#
loop_
_entity_poly.entity_id
_entity_poly.type
_entity_poly.pdbx_seq_one_letter_code
_entity_poly.pdbx_strand_id
1 'polypeptide(L)'
;MSKSYQNTIPLFLEEKQLRKHINKIKTNLLEPGEPKNPDDSTVFQIFRAFASVEKSDQMRKDFADGIAWGEAKYRLFELVNSELEEPRERYFELLANPQKVEKLLQQGAEKARSDSKNLMKSLRHAVGLRSLD
;
A
#
# COMPACT_ATOMS: atom_id res chain seq x y z
N MET A 1 4.06 1.42 12.03
CA MET A 1 2.95 0.43 11.95
C MET A 1 3.51 -0.97 12.12
N SER A 2 2.78 -1.85 12.80
CA SER A 2 3.18 -3.25 13.01
C SER A 2 1.94 -4.14 12.96
N LYS A 3 2.10 -5.35 12.40
CA LYS A 3 1.00 -6.34 12.34
C LYS A 3 0.54 -6.76 13.74
N SER A 4 1.45 -6.82 14.72
CA SER A 4 1.14 -7.18 16.11
C SER A 4 0.22 -6.16 16.80
N TYR A 5 0.27 -4.90 16.40
CA TYR A 5 -0.62 -3.86 16.93
C TYR A 5 -1.91 -3.67 16.12
N GLN A 6 -2.11 -4.45 15.06
CA GLN A 6 -3.27 -4.37 14.16
C GLN A 6 -3.54 -2.93 13.63
N ASN A 7 -2.47 -2.15 13.46
CA ASN A 7 -2.54 -0.76 12.97
C ASN A 7 -1.99 -0.60 11.55
N THR A 8 -1.98 -1.69 10.77
CA THR A 8 -1.66 -1.69 9.35
C THR A 8 -2.93 -1.65 8.53
N ILE A 9 -2.90 -0.95 7.40
CA ILE A 9 -3.96 -0.96 6.39
C ILE A 9 -3.46 -1.83 5.23
N PRO A 10 -3.99 -3.05 5.05
CA PRO A 10 -3.65 -3.86 3.88
C PRO A 10 -4.11 -3.18 2.58
N LEU A 11 -3.25 -3.19 1.54
CA LEU A 11 -3.49 -2.42 0.32
C LEU A 11 -4.67 -2.93 -0.51
N PHE A 12 -4.84 -4.26 -0.59
CA PHE A 12 -5.84 -4.88 -1.49
C PHE A 12 -7.05 -5.43 -0.74
N LEU A 13 -7.50 -4.69 0.28
CA LEU A 13 -8.76 -4.98 0.94
C LEU A 13 -9.93 -4.60 0.03
N GLU A 14 -11.04 -5.34 0.18
CA GLU A 14 -12.33 -4.90 -0.35
C GLU A 14 -12.72 -3.54 0.24
N GLU A 15 -13.46 -2.75 -0.51
CA GLU A 15 -13.87 -1.40 -0.14
C GLU A 15 -14.48 -1.31 1.27
N LYS A 16 -15.41 -2.22 1.59
CA LYS A 16 -16.05 -2.26 2.92
C LYS A 16 -15.05 -2.50 4.06
N GLN A 17 -14.04 -3.33 3.81
CA GLN A 17 -13.01 -3.64 4.79
C GLN A 17 -12.04 -2.47 4.94
N LEU A 18 -11.62 -1.85 3.83
CA LEU A 18 -10.79 -0.65 3.84
C LEU A 18 -11.46 0.47 4.67
N ARG A 19 -12.75 0.73 4.43
CA ARG A 19 -13.52 1.72 5.19
C ARG A 19 -13.55 1.42 6.69
N LYS A 20 -13.73 0.15 7.07
CA LYS A 20 -13.67 -0.27 8.50
C LYS A 20 -12.29 -0.02 9.11
N HIS A 21 -11.20 -0.28 8.38
CA HIS A 21 -9.85 -0.03 8.87
C HIS A 21 -9.57 1.46 9.06
N ILE A 22 -9.96 2.29 8.09
CA ILE A 22 -9.80 3.75 8.21
C ILE A 22 -10.62 4.31 9.37
N ASN A 23 -11.85 3.84 9.56
CA ASN A 23 -12.69 4.29 10.67
C ASN A 23 -12.13 3.94 12.05
N LYS A 24 -11.32 2.88 12.17
CA LYS A 24 -10.64 2.49 13.42
C LYS A 24 -9.41 3.35 13.76
N ILE A 25 -8.94 4.20 12.86
CA ILE A 25 -7.81 5.09 13.16
C ILE A 25 -8.17 5.95 14.38
N LYS A 26 -7.32 5.90 15.38
CA LYS A 26 -7.51 6.70 16.61
C LYS A 26 -7.40 8.19 16.30
N THR A 27 -8.31 8.95 16.85
CA THR A 27 -8.35 10.41 16.79
C THR A 27 -8.47 10.96 18.22
N ASN A 28 -8.18 12.24 18.41
CA ASN A 28 -8.43 12.89 19.70
C ASN A 28 -9.95 13.13 19.93
N LEU A 29 -10.29 13.73 21.05
CA LEU A 29 -11.68 13.96 21.48
C LEU A 29 -12.24 15.33 21.04
N LEU A 30 -11.53 16.09 20.19
CA LEU A 30 -12.00 17.38 19.70
C LEU A 30 -13.27 17.21 18.85
N GLU A 31 -14.25 18.06 19.15
CA GLU A 31 -15.55 18.04 18.50
C GLU A 31 -15.53 18.73 17.11
N PRO A 32 -16.58 18.54 16.29
CA PRO A 32 -16.77 19.34 15.09
C PRO A 32 -16.80 20.84 15.42
N GLY A 33 -16.10 21.66 14.61
CA GLY A 33 -15.97 23.10 14.84
C GLY A 33 -14.76 23.49 15.69
N GLU A 34 -14.13 22.56 16.39
CA GLU A 34 -12.89 22.83 17.11
C GLU A 34 -11.67 22.68 16.19
N PRO A 35 -10.78 23.70 16.11
CA PRO A 35 -9.55 23.61 15.31
C PRO A 35 -8.69 22.39 15.70
N LYS A 36 -8.18 21.71 14.69
CA LYS A 36 -7.37 20.50 14.87
C LYS A 36 -6.00 20.70 14.26
N ASN A 37 -4.95 20.24 14.97
CA ASN A 37 -3.61 20.26 14.44
C ASN A 37 -3.43 19.11 13.42
N PRO A 38 -3.22 19.39 12.12
CA PRO A 38 -3.01 18.34 11.12
C PRO A 38 -1.73 17.56 11.33
N ASP A 39 -0.67 18.18 11.87
CA ASP A 39 0.63 17.55 12.01
C ASP A 39 0.66 16.47 13.12
N ASP A 40 -0.27 16.55 14.07
CA ASP A 40 -0.48 15.53 15.11
C ASP A 40 -1.51 14.45 14.71
N SER A 41 -2.10 14.57 13.53
CA SER A 41 -3.16 13.70 13.09
C SER A 41 -2.65 12.58 12.17
N THR A 42 -2.78 11.32 12.61
CA THR A 42 -2.51 10.14 11.76
C THR A 42 -3.38 10.13 10.51
N VAL A 43 -4.64 10.59 10.59
CA VAL A 43 -5.55 10.69 9.44
C VAL A 43 -4.96 11.64 8.40
N PHE A 44 -4.49 12.83 8.83
CA PHE A 44 -3.88 13.80 7.93
C PHE A 44 -2.55 13.30 7.35
N GLN A 45 -1.70 12.67 8.15
CA GLN A 45 -0.42 12.13 7.68
C GLN A 45 -0.60 11.09 6.58
N ILE A 46 -1.58 10.19 6.73
CA ILE A 46 -1.91 9.20 5.69
C ILE A 46 -2.52 9.91 4.47
N PHE A 47 -3.45 10.84 4.67
CA PHE A 47 -4.06 11.60 3.58
C PHE A 47 -3.00 12.30 2.71
N ARG A 48 -2.05 12.99 3.34
CA ARG A 48 -0.95 13.69 2.67
C ARG A 48 -0.05 12.75 1.85
N ALA A 49 0.07 11.47 2.25
CA ALA A 49 0.89 10.50 1.52
C ALA A 49 0.28 10.10 0.16
N PHE A 50 -1.03 10.24 -0.01
CA PHE A 50 -1.75 9.92 -1.25
C PHE A 50 -2.20 11.17 -2.02
N ALA A 51 -2.39 12.29 -1.34
CA ALA A 51 -2.95 13.50 -1.91
C ALA A 51 -1.91 14.34 -2.67
N SER A 52 -2.37 15.10 -3.66
CA SER A 52 -1.57 16.20 -4.23
C SER A 52 -1.33 17.30 -3.19
N VAL A 53 -0.39 18.21 -3.49
CA VAL A 53 -0.09 19.36 -2.63
C VAL A 53 -1.33 20.19 -2.39
N GLU A 54 -2.08 20.50 -3.45
CA GLU A 54 -3.30 21.31 -3.38
C GLU A 54 -4.38 20.68 -2.49
N LYS A 55 -4.61 19.37 -2.64
CA LYS A 55 -5.57 18.63 -1.79
C LYS A 55 -5.11 18.60 -0.34
N SER A 56 -3.81 18.46 -0.12
CA SER A 56 -3.22 18.46 1.24
C SER A 56 -3.38 19.83 1.90
N ASP A 57 -3.14 20.92 1.18
CA ASP A 57 -3.30 22.29 1.67
C ASP A 57 -4.77 22.61 1.97
N GLN A 58 -5.69 22.13 1.13
CA GLN A 58 -7.12 22.29 1.41
C GLN A 58 -7.52 21.52 2.67
N MET A 59 -7.09 20.28 2.81
CA MET A 59 -7.37 19.46 4.01
C MET A 59 -6.77 20.09 5.28
N ARG A 60 -5.59 20.73 5.17
CA ARG A 60 -4.97 21.48 6.28
C ARG A 60 -5.84 22.65 6.72
N LYS A 61 -6.44 23.39 5.79
CA LYS A 61 -7.39 24.47 6.11
C LYS A 61 -8.64 23.92 6.79
N ASP A 62 -9.21 22.83 6.24
CA ASP A 62 -10.40 22.20 6.81
C ASP A 62 -10.15 21.69 8.25
N PHE A 63 -8.93 21.24 8.57
CA PHE A 63 -8.52 20.91 9.93
C PHE A 63 -8.47 22.14 10.85
N ALA A 64 -7.96 23.26 10.37
CA ALA A 64 -7.95 24.52 11.11
C ALA A 64 -9.37 25.05 11.32
N ASP A 65 -10.28 24.84 10.37
CA ASP A 65 -11.68 25.22 10.43
C ASP A 65 -12.54 24.24 11.25
N GLY A 66 -11.93 23.18 11.82
CA GLY A 66 -12.58 22.27 12.74
C GLY A 66 -13.37 21.13 12.09
N ILE A 67 -12.91 20.62 10.94
CA ILE A 67 -13.53 19.46 10.26
C ILE A 67 -13.89 18.33 11.23
N ALA A 68 -15.07 17.71 11.05
CA ALA A 68 -15.46 16.54 11.82
C ALA A 68 -14.56 15.33 11.53
N TRP A 69 -14.20 14.55 12.55
CA TRP A 69 -13.36 13.36 12.37
C TRP A 69 -13.96 12.33 11.40
N GLY A 70 -15.28 12.18 11.42
CA GLY A 70 -15.99 11.31 10.47
C GLY A 70 -15.79 11.73 9.03
N GLU A 71 -15.88 13.05 8.76
CA GLU A 71 -15.66 13.63 7.43
C GLU A 71 -14.20 13.51 6.99
N ALA A 72 -13.25 13.80 7.89
CA ALA A 72 -11.83 13.64 7.60
C ALA A 72 -11.46 12.19 7.24
N LYS A 73 -12.01 11.22 7.96
CA LYS A 73 -11.83 9.78 7.67
C LYS A 73 -12.54 9.37 6.37
N TYR A 74 -13.68 9.94 6.08
CA TYR A 74 -14.40 9.67 4.84
C TYR A 74 -13.61 10.15 3.62
N ARG A 75 -13.09 11.37 3.64
CA ARG A 75 -12.23 11.89 2.56
C ARG A 75 -10.93 11.11 2.40
N LEU A 76 -10.32 10.65 3.51
CA LEU A 76 -9.19 9.75 3.45
C LEU A 76 -9.56 8.43 2.77
N PHE A 77 -10.70 7.85 3.14
CA PHE A 77 -11.19 6.62 2.52
C PHE A 77 -11.41 6.79 1.02
N GLU A 78 -12.12 7.83 0.59
CA GLU A 78 -12.39 8.12 -0.82
C GLU A 78 -11.09 8.23 -1.63
N LEU A 79 -10.11 9.00 -1.12
CA LEU A 79 -8.82 9.18 -1.77
C LEU A 79 -8.08 7.85 -1.92
N VAL A 80 -7.91 7.10 -0.83
CA VAL A 80 -7.18 5.82 -0.85
C VAL A 80 -7.92 4.78 -1.68
N ASN A 81 -9.25 4.75 -1.61
CA ASN A 81 -10.06 3.81 -2.38
C ASN A 81 -9.91 4.03 -3.88
N SER A 82 -9.97 5.29 -4.32
CA SER A 82 -9.77 5.67 -5.73
C SER A 82 -8.37 5.31 -6.25
N GLU A 83 -7.33 5.58 -5.46
CA GLU A 83 -5.95 5.26 -5.85
C GLU A 83 -5.67 3.74 -5.92
N LEU A 84 -6.38 2.96 -5.12
CA LEU A 84 -6.20 1.51 -5.05
C LEU A 84 -7.19 0.71 -5.90
N GLU A 85 -8.13 1.32 -6.58
CA GLU A 85 -9.17 0.63 -7.35
C GLU A 85 -8.57 -0.25 -8.45
N GLU A 86 -7.83 0.33 -9.39
CA GLU A 86 -7.21 -0.40 -10.50
C GLU A 86 -6.19 -1.47 -10.02
N PRO A 87 -5.24 -1.16 -9.10
CA PRO A 87 -4.34 -2.18 -8.56
C PRO A 87 -5.06 -3.32 -7.85
N ARG A 88 -6.17 -3.04 -7.17
CA ARG A 88 -6.99 -4.03 -6.46
C ARG A 88 -7.71 -4.97 -7.44
N GLU A 89 -8.31 -4.43 -8.50
CA GLU A 89 -8.93 -5.24 -9.55
C GLU A 89 -7.91 -6.19 -10.19
N ARG A 90 -6.74 -5.69 -10.53
CA ARG A 90 -5.62 -6.49 -11.06
C ARG A 90 -5.17 -7.58 -10.09
N TYR A 91 -5.11 -7.27 -8.81
CA TYR A 91 -4.77 -8.23 -7.76
C TYR A 91 -5.79 -9.38 -7.71
N PHE A 92 -7.08 -9.08 -7.70
CA PHE A 92 -8.13 -10.10 -7.66
C PHE A 92 -8.20 -10.90 -8.97
N GLU A 93 -7.95 -10.27 -10.13
CA GLU A 93 -7.82 -10.99 -11.40
C GLU A 93 -6.69 -12.02 -11.34
N LEU A 94 -5.53 -11.65 -10.81
CA LEU A 94 -4.39 -12.55 -10.67
C LEU A 94 -4.66 -13.67 -9.66
N LEU A 95 -5.33 -13.39 -8.56
CA LEU A 95 -5.76 -14.41 -7.60
C LEU A 95 -6.73 -15.43 -8.21
N ALA A 96 -7.62 -14.97 -9.06
CA ALA A 96 -8.56 -15.84 -9.76
C ALA A 96 -7.88 -16.70 -10.86
N ASN A 97 -6.67 -16.32 -11.30
CA ASN A 97 -5.93 -16.96 -12.39
C ASN A 97 -4.51 -17.35 -12.00
N PRO A 98 -4.30 -18.29 -11.06
CA PRO A 98 -2.97 -18.64 -10.56
C PRO A 98 -2.04 -19.17 -11.65
N GLN A 99 -2.58 -19.82 -12.69
CA GLN A 99 -1.79 -20.29 -13.83
C GLN A 99 -1.12 -19.15 -14.62
N LYS A 100 -1.75 -17.97 -14.69
CA LYS A 100 -1.17 -16.77 -15.32
C LYS A 100 0.05 -16.30 -14.52
N VAL A 101 -0.05 -16.33 -13.18
CA VAL A 101 1.06 -15.97 -12.28
C VAL A 101 2.21 -16.97 -12.43
N GLU A 102 1.91 -18.27 -12.42
CA GLU A 102 2.92 -19.33 -12.58
C GLU A 102 3.67 -19.19 -13.92
N LYS A 103 2.97 -18.93 -15.02
CA LYS A 103 3.61 -18.70 -16.33
C LYS A 103 4.56 -17.50 -16.30
N LEU A 104 4.18 -16.40 -15.66
CA LEU A 104 5.07 -15.24 -15.50
C LEU A 104 6.30 -15.56 -14.66
N LEU A 105 6.14 -16.33 -13.59
CA LEU A 105 7.26 -16.77 -12.76
C LEU A 105 8.21 -17.69 -13.52
N GLN A 106 7.69 -18.61 -14.34
CA GLN A 106 8.51 -19.49 -15.20
C GLN A 106 9.32 -18.66 -16.19
N GLN A 107 8.71 -17.71 -16.89
CA GLN A 107 9.41 -16.82 -17.83
C GLN A 107 10.52 -16.03 -17.14
N GLY A 108 10.25 -15.48 -15.94
CA GLY A 108 11.24 -14.79 -15.13
C GLY A 108 12.39 -15.72 -14.69
N ALA A 109 12.08 -16.93 -14.30
CA ALA A 109 13.06 -17.93 -13.91
C ALA A 109 13.96 -18.36 -15.08
N GLU A 110 13.41 -18.53 -16.28
CA GLU A 110 14.18 -18.82 -17.49
C GLU A 110 15.16 -17.69 -17.83
N LYS A 111 14.69 -16.45 -17.77
CA LYS A 111 15.54 -15.27 -17.97
C LYS A 111 16.68 -15.23 -16.94
N ALA A 112 16.37 -15.35 -15.66
CA ALA A 112 17.37 -15.34 -14.59
C ALA A 112 18.40 -16.48 -14.73
N ARG A 113 17.97 -17.68 -15.13
CA ARG A 113 18.86 -18.81 -15.39
C ARG A 113 19.77 -18.54 -16.59
N SER A 114 19.23 -17.98 -17.68
CA SER A 114 20.04 -17.59 -18.84
C SER A 114 21.13 -16.59 -18.47
N ASP A 115 20.79 -15.53 -17.74
CA ASP A 115 21.70 -14.47 -17.34
C ASP A 115 22.79 -14.99 -16.37
N SER A 116 22.41 -15.88 -15.44
CA SER A 116 23.32 -16.41 -14.42
C SER A 116 24.18 -17.60 -14.86
N LYS A 117 23.81 -18.31 -15.92
CA LYS A 117 24.43 -19.59 -16.33
C LYS A 117 25.95 -19.50 -16.47
N ASN A 118 26.44 -18.50 -17.17
CA ASN A 118 27.87 -18.33 -17.42
C ASN A 118 28.64 -17.99 -16.14
N LEU A 119 28.10 -17.11 -15.31
CA LEU A 119 28.68 -16.76 -14.03
C LEU A 119 28.77 -17.97 -13.10
N MET A 120 27.67 -18.75 -12.99
CA MET A 120 27.63 -19.96 -12.17
C MET A 120 28.60 -21.03 -12.64
N LYS A 121 28.81 -21.16 -13.95
CA LYS A 121 29.81 -22.07 -14.52
C LYS A 121 31.22 -21.65 -14.11
N SER A 122 31.55 -20.37 -14.21
CA SER A 122 32.86 -19.84 -13.81
C SER A 122 33.12 -20.00 -12.31
N LEU A 123 32.12 -19.70 -11.48
CA LEU A 123 32.22 -19.86 -10.03
C LEU A 123 32.43 -21.33 -9.63
N ARG A 124 31.66 -22.27 -10.19
CA ARG A 124 31.84 -23.70 -9.92
C ARG A 124 33.22 -24.18 -10.29
N HIS A 125 33.72 -23.78 -11.45
CA HIS A 125 35.08 -24.09 -11.88
C HIS A 125 36.15 -23.55 -10.91
N ALA A 126 36.00 -22.29 -10.48
CA ALA A 126 36.98 -21.63 -9.58
C ALA A 126 37.04 -22.31 -8.20
N VAL A 127 35.95 -22.90 -7.70
CA VAL A 127 35.92 -23.63 -6.42
C VAL A 127 36.11 -25.14 -6.58
N GLY A 128 36.50 -25.62 -7.76
CA GLY A 128 36.78 -27.04 -8.02
C GLY A 128 35.56 -27.97 -8.14
N LEU A 129 34.34 -27.39 -8.29
CA LEU A 129 33.14 -28.17 -8.50
C LEU A 129 33.01 -28.54 -9.98
N ARG A 130 32.86 -29.83 -10.26
CA ARG A 130 32.59 -30.29 -11.63
C ARG A 130 31.16 -29.97 -12.04
N SER A 131 30.96 -29.64 -13.33
CA SER A 131 29.64 -29.57 -13.93
C SER A 131 29.01 -31.00 -13.90
N LEU A 132 27.79 -31.12 -13.44
CA LEU A 132 27.01 -32.34 -13.56
C LEU A 132 26.20 -32.22 -14.89
N ASP A 133 26.91 -32.27 -16.00
CA ASP A 133 26.30 -32.34 -17.34
C ASP A 133 25.84 -33.74 -17.63
#